data_2eaa91c1d6c24dbcd359882e7c6a5597
#
_entry.id   2eaa91c1d6c24dbcd359882e7c6a5597
#
_cell.length_a   1.000
_cell.length_b   1.000
_cell.length_c   1.000
_cell.angle_alpha   90.00
_cell.angle_beta   90.00
_cell.angle_gamma   90.00
#
_symmetry.space_group_name_H-M   'P 1'
#
loop_
_entity.id
_entity.type
_entity.pdbx_description
1 polymer ?
#
loop_
_entity_poly.entity_id
_entity_poly.type
_entity_poly.pdbx_seq_one_letter_code
_entity_poly.pdbx_strand_id
1 'polypeptide(L)'
;MGEGNKRKRMLSLFGWVALAAALGCYGWYQIHLPLNRLHSNDFKHMYLGAKIMRQGHSPYDAERLLYEAREHRFQTILPYVYPPFTGIVLMPLSYLPFGKALLVWFFISHVLMLAAINLIICSVYGRWSPAPAAFWVFYAALFFPLTRNLTAGQLNVA
;
A
#
# COMPACT_ATOMS: atom_id res chain seq x y z
N MET A 1 -42.19 -5.62 21.73
CA MET A 1 -40.98 -6.16 21.00
C MET A 1 -40.55 -5.35 19.77
N GLY A 2 -41.10 -4.16 19.46
CA GLY A 2 -40.85 -3.44 18.21
C GLY A 2 -39.72 -2.40 18.20
N GLU A 3 -39.57 -1.58 19.24
CA GLU A 3 -38.67 -0.39 19.17
C GLU A 3 -37.18 -0.71 19.27
N GLY A 4 -36.78 -1.65 20.10
CA GLY A 4 -35.36 -2.04 20.22
C GLY A 4 -34.80 -2.63 18.92
N ASN A 5 -35.62 -3.32 18.14
CA ASN A 5 -35.22 -3.90 16.88
C ASN A 5 -35.10 -2.85 15.75
N LYS A 6 -36.00 -1.86 15.74
CA LYS A 6 -35.94 -0.70 14.82
C LYS A 6 -34.68 0.12 15.06
N ARG A 7 -34.36 0.42 16.34
CA ARG A 7 -33.14 1.16 16.70
C ARG A 7 -31.86 0.43 16.29
N LYS A 8 -31.77 -0.88 16.50
CA LYS A 8 -30.60 -1.69 16.07
C LYS A 8 -30.44 -1.68 14.55
N ARG A 9 -31.53 -1.83 13.79
CA ARG A 9 -31.51 -1.76 12.32
C ARG A 9 -31.06 -0.40 11.82
N MET A 10 -31.56 0.68 12.43
CA MET A 10 -31.20 2.05 12.08
C MET A 10 -29.72 2.34 12.35
N LEU A 11 -29.18 1.93 13.51
CA LEU A 11 -27.76 2.05 13.83
C LEU A 11 -26.87 1.26 12.87
N SER A 12 -27.30 0.06 12.49
CA SER A 12 -26.59 -0.74 11.48
C SER A 12 -26.59 -0.04 10.11
N LEU A 13 -27.72 0.52 9.67
CA LEU A 13 -27.82 1.24 8.41
C LEU A 13 -26.88 2.47 8.39
N PHE A 14 -26.87 3.26 9.46
CA PHE A 14 -25.94 4.38 9.59
C PHE A 14 -24.47 3.94 9.52
N GLY A 15 -24.12 2.80 10.15
CA GLY A 15 -22.79 2.23 10.05
C GLY A 15 -22.39 1.88 8.62
N TRP A 16 -23.28 1.28 7.84
CA TRP A 16 -23.04 0.96 6.43
C TRP A 16 -22.91 2.19 5.55
N VAL A 17 -23.76 3.20 5.75
CA VAL A 17 -23.68 4.48 5.02
C VAL A 17 -22.37 5.20 5.34
N ALA A 18 -22.00 5.25 6.63
CA ALA A 18 -20.71 5.82 7.03
C ALA A 18 -19.51 5.08 6.42
N LEU A 19 -19.57 3.74 6.36
CA LEU A 19 -18.52 2.94 5.74
C LEU A 19 -18.43 3.21 4.23
N ALA A 20 -19.56 3.29 3.54
CA ALA A 20 -19.56 3.62 2.11
C ALA A 20 -18.95 5.01 1.85
N ALA A 21 -19.29 6.01 2.66
CA ALA A 21 -18.68 7.34 2.57
C ALA A 21 -17.18 7.32 2.89
N ALA A 22 -16.75 6.58 3.92
CA ALA A 22 -15.35 6.42 4.28
C ALA A 22 -14.53 5.73 3.16
N LEU A 23 -15.08 4.69 2.53
CA LEU A 23 -14.47 4.03 1.38
C LEU A 23 -14.39 4.96 0.15
N GLY A 24 -15.40 5.79 -0.08
CA GLY A 24 -15.37 6.83 -1.11
C GLY A 24 -14.25 7.86 -0.87
N CYS A 25 -14.13 8.35 0.37
CA CYS A 25 -13.03 9.23 0.77
C CYS A 25 -11.67 8.53 0.61
N TYR A 26 -11.55 7.28 1.06
CA TYR A 26 -10.32 6.50 0.90
C TYR A 26 -9.95 6.33 -0.57
N GLY A 27 -10.91 5.94 -1.41
CA GLY A 27 -10.70 5.81 -2.85
C GLY A 27 -10.23 7.11 -3.50
N TRP A 28 -10.80 8.24 -3.09
CA TRP A 28 -10.39 9.54 -3.61
C TRP A 28 -8.99 9.95 -3.14
N TYR A 29 -8.75 9.98 -1.82
CA TYR A 29 -7.52 10.51 -1.24
C TYR A 29 -6.33 9.55 -1.32
N GLN A 30 -6.56 8.24 -1.21
CA GLN A 30 -5.50 7.24 -1.12
C GLN A 30 -5.28 6.49 -2.45
N ILE A 31 -6.23 6.48 -3.37
CA ILE A 31 -6.10 5.80 -4.65
C ILE A 31 -6.08 6.81 -5.82
N HIS A 32 -7.16 7.56 -6.02
CA HIS A 32 -7.29 8.44 -7.19
C HIS A 32 -6.23 9.54 -7.24
N LEU A 33 -6.05 10.32 -6.18
CA LEU A 33 -5.05 11.38 -6.14
C LEU A 33 -3.61 10.84 -6.23
N PRO A 34 -3.22 9.78 -5.49
CA PRO A 34 -1.89 9.20 -5.58
C PRO A 34 -1.58 8.58 -6.94
N LEU A 35 -2.54 7.90 -7.59
CA LEU A 35 -2.32 7.33 -8.94
C LEU A 35 -1.86 8.37 -9.96
N ASN A 36 -2.39 9.60 -9.86
CA ASN A 36 -2.00 10.71 -10.73
C ASN A 36 -0.65 11.33 -10.37
N ARG A 37 -0.06 10.96 -9.23
CA ARG A 37 1.17 11.50 -8.68
C ARG A 37 2.16 10.43 -8.21
N LEU A 38 2.05 9.22 -8.76
CA LEU A 38 2.96 8.13 -8.40
C LEU A 38 4.42 8.55 -8.66
N HIS A 39 5.15 8.78 -7.59
CA HIS A 39 6.57 9.06 -7.59
C HIS A 39 7.29 7.80 -7.13
N SER A 40 8.01 7.18 -8.03
CA SER A 40 8.66 5.88 -7.81
C SER A 40 9.95 5.95 -6.98
N ASN A 41 10.11 6.95 -6.11
CA ASN A 41 11.41 7.22 -5.49
C ASN A 41 11.98 6.03 -4.72
N ASP A 42 11.21 5.37 -3.89
CA ASP A 42 11.72 4.26 -3.07
C ASP A 42 11.50 2.91 -3.73
N PHE A 43 10.37 2.70 -4.41
CA PHE A 43 10.10 1.44 -5.11
C PHE A 43 11.14 1.12 -6.18
N LYS A 44 11.71 2.11 -6.87
CA LYS A 44 12.74 1.87 -7.89
C LYS A 44 13.97 1.15 -7.34
N HIS A 45 14.41 1.49 -6.11
CA HIS A 45 15.56 0.85 -5.47
C HIS A 45 15.27 -0.61 -5.14
N MET A 46 14.06 -0.88 -4.60
CA MET A 46 13.63 -2.24 -4.28
C MET A 46 13.44 -3.09 -5.54
N TYR A 47 12.84 -2.53 -6.59
CA TYR A 47 12.64 -3.19 -7.87
C TYR A 47 13.98 -3.54 -8.54
N LEU A 48 14.93 -2.60 -8.58
CA LEU A 48 16.25 -2.86 -9.15
C LEU A 48 17.02 -3.89 -8.32
N GLY A 49 16.98 -3.80 -6.99
CA GLY A 49 17.59 -4.80 -6.12
C GLY A 49 17.03 -6.20 -6.38
N ALA A 50 15.72 -6.33 -6.49
CA ALA A 50 15.06 -7.59 -6.83
C ALA A 50 15.47 -8.11 -8.23
N LYS A 51 15.58 -7.21 -9.23
CA LYS A 51 16.03 -7.55 -10.58
C LYS A 51 17.48 -8.06 -10.59
N ILE A 52 18.38 -7.40 -9.88
CA ILE A 52 19.80 -7.78 -9.75
C ILE A 52 19.92 -9.15 -9.06
N MET A 53 19.17 -9.37 -7.98
CA MET A 53 19.13 -10.66 -7.28
C MET A 53 18.62 -11.79 -8.18
N ARG A 54 17.60 -11.54 -9.00
CA ARG A 54 17.10 -12.50 -9.99
C ARG A 54 18.16 -12.90 -10.99
N GLN A 55 19.10 -12.00 -11.32
CA GLN A 55 20.23 -12.25 -12.22
C GLN A 55 21.38 -12.98 -11.51
N GLY A 56 21.24 -13.35 -10.24
CA GLY A 56 22.26 -14.05 -9.46
C GLY A 56 23.35 -13.14 -8.88
N HIS A 57 23.12 -11.82 -8.85
CA HIS A 57 24.09 -10.85 -8.35
C HIS A 57 23.66 -10.24 -7.02
N SER A 58 24.62 -9.63 -6.32
CA SER A 58 24.35 -8.90 -5.07
C SER A 58 23.61 -7.59 -5.35
N PRO A 59 22.49 -7.29 -4.66
CA PRO A 59 21.80 -6.02 -4.81
C PRO A 59 22.59 -4.83 -4.22
N TYR A 60 23.64 -5.13 -3.43
CA TYR A 60 24.55 -4.13 -2.84
C TYR A 60 25.70 -3.76 -3.75
N ASP A 61 25.82 -4.39 -4.93
CA ASP A 61 26.81 -4.03 -5.94
C ASP A 61 26.42 -2.69 -6.58
N ALA A 62 27.17 -1.64 -6.24
CA ALA A 62 26.88 -0.29 -6.68
C ALA A 62 27.03 -0.12 -8.20
N GLU A 63 27.98 -0.80 -8.83
CA GLU A 63 28.20 -0.71 -10.28
C GLU A 63 27.02 -1.33 -11.04
N ARG A 64 26.59 -2.50 -10.60
CA ARG A 64 25.40 -3.17 -11.13
C ARG A 64 24.16 -2.34 -10.96
N LEU A 65 23.95 -1.76 -9.77
CA LEU A 65 22.80 -0.92 -9.49
C LEU A 65 22.78 0.31 -10.41
N LEU A 66 23.92 0.96 -10.61
CA LEU A 66 24.04 2.09 -11.52
C LEU A 66 23.81 1.70 -12.98
N TYR A 67 24.31 0.52 -13.40
CA TYR A 67 24.07 -0.01 -14.74
C TYR A 67 22.56 -0.21 -14.99
N GLU A 68 21.88 -0.95 -14.12
CA GLU A 68 20.43 -1.20 -14.22
C GLU A 68 19.61 0.11 -14.13
N ALA A 69 20.05 1.07 -13.32
CA ALA A 69 19.40 2.37 -13.23
C ALA A 69 19.47 3.15 -14.55
N ARG A 70 20.61 3.11 -15.24
CA ARG A 70 20.79 3.75 -16.55
C ARG A 70 19.92 3.11 -17.63
N GLU A 71 19.85 1.76 -17.66
CA GLU A 71 18.97 1.01 -18.57
C GLU A 71 17.50 1.40 -18.40
N HIS A 72 17.06 1.66 -17.16
CA HIS A 72 15.72 2.13 -16.83
C HIS A 72 15.54 3.66 -16.91
N ARG A 73 16.60 4.41 -17.32
CA ARG A 73 16.62 5.89 -17.40
C ARG A 73 16.27 6.57 -16.08
N PHE A 74 16.64 5.98 -14.95
CA PHE A 74 16.48 6.61 -13.65
C PHE A 74 17.59 7.63 -13.42
N GLN A 75 17.22 8.90 -13.24
CA GLN A 75 18.18 10.02 -13.09
C GLN A 75 18.99 9.93 -11.78
N THR A 76 18.35 9.47 -10.72
CA THR A 76 18.98 9.33 -9.40
C THR A 76 18.71 7.95 -8.83
N ILE A 77 19.75 7.30 -8.34
CA ILE A 77 19.66 6.05 -7.60
C ILE A 77 20.53 6.16 -6.34
N LEU A 78 19.97 5.76 -5.22
CA LEU A 78 20.71 5.61 -3.96
C LEU A 78 21.18 4.17 -3.81
N PRO A 79 22.23 3.91 -3.00
CA PRO A 79 22.62 2.55 -2.67
C PRO A 79 21.44 1.71 -2.17
N TYR A 80 21.46 0.41 -2.46
CA TYR A 80 20.45 -0.50 -1.93
C TYR A 80 20.68 -0.68 -0.42
N VAL A 81 19.69 -0.30 0.38
CA VAL A 81 19.79 -0.30 1.85
C VAL A 81 18.81 -1.29 2.51
N TYR A 82 18.03 -1.99 1.72
CA TYR A 82 17.04 -2.94 2.23
C TYR A 82 17.66 -4.29 2.55
N PRO A 83 17.12 -5.04 3.54
CA PRO A 83 17.54 -6.41 3.80
C PRO A 83 17.36 -7.31 2.55
N PRO A 84 18.17 -8.37 2.38
CA PRO A 84 18.11 -9.23 1.19
C PRO A 84 16.72 -9.86 0.96
N PHE A 85 16.00 -10.21 2.03
CA PHE A 85 14.67 -10.80 1.90
C PHE A 85 13.68 -9.89 1.16
N THR A 86 13.84 -8.57 1.23
CA THR A 86 13.02 -7.61 0.48
C THR A 86 13.11 -7.86 -1.03
N GLY A 87 14.34 -8.04 -1.53
CA GLY A 87 14.56 -8.36 -2.94
C GLY A 87 13.97 -9.71 -3.33
N ILE A 88 14.04 -10.71 -2.44
CA ILE A 88 13.45 -12.04 -2.67
C ILE A 88 11.94 -11.94 -2.78
N VAL A 89 11.28 -11.25 -1.85
CA VAL A 89 9.81 -11.06 -1.84
C VAL A 89 9.33 -10.31 -3.07
N LEU A 90 10.11 -9.30 -3.51
CA LEU A 90 9.76 -8.49 -4.68
C LEU A 90 10.25 -9.07 -6.01
N MET A 91 11.00 -10.18 -5.98
CA MET A 91 11.54 -10.81 -7.21
C MET A 91 10.44 -11.13 -8.24
N PRO A 92 9.25 -11.62 -7.89
CA PRO A 92 8.19 -11.82 -8.88
C PRO A 92 7.79 -10.54 -9.63
N LEU A 93 7.84 -9.38 -8.96
CA LEU A 93 7.52 -8.09 -9.60
C LEU A 93 8.61 -7.67 -10.60
N SER A 94 9.84 -8.13 -10.41
CA SER A 94 10.95 -7.79 -11.31
C SER A 94 10.85 -8.44 -12.71
N TYR A 95 9.91 -9.36 -12.93
CA TYR A 95 9.57 -9.89 -14.26
C TYR A 95 8.66 -8.96 -15.06
N LEU A 96 8.00 -8.02 -14.38
CA LEU A 96 7.13 -7.04 -15.03
C LEU A 96 7.92 -5.79 -15.44
N PRO A 97 7.51 -5.08 -16.48
CA PRO A 97 8.01 -3.72 -16.74
C PRO A 97 7.77 -2.84 -15.51
N PHE A 98 8.73 -1.95 -15.21
CA PHE A 98 8.74 -1.12 -13.99
C PHE A 98 7.39 -0.47 -13.68
N GLY A 99 6.75 0.19 -14.65
CA GLY A 99 5.45 0.85 -14.41
C GLY A 99 4.34 -0.12 -14.00
N LYS A 100 4.30 -1.34 -14.58
CA LYS A 100 3.34 -2.37 -14.17
C LYS A 100 3.67 -2.92 -12.78
N ALA A 101 4.94 -3.15 -12.48
CA ALA A 101 5.39 -3.59 -11.16
C ALA A 101 5.00 -2.57 -10.08
N LEU A 102 5.20 -1.27 -10.35
CA LEU A 102 4.82 -0.18 -9.45
C LEU A 102 3.30 -0.16 -9.19
N LEU A 103 2.48 -0.32 -10.21
CA LEU A 103 1.02 -0.39 -10.06
C LEU A 103 0.60 -1.60 -9.23
N VAL A 104 1.17 -2.79 -9.52
CA VAL A 104 0.88 -4.01 -8.74
C VAL A 104 1.28 -3.81 -7.28
N TRP A 105 2.47 -3.27 -7.03
CA TRP A 105 2.94 -2.96 -5.67
C TRP A 105 2.01 -1.97 -4.95
N PHE A 106 1.59 -0.91 -5.64
CA PHE A 106 0.64 0.06 -5.13
C PHE A 106 -0.66 -0.60 -4.66
N PHE A 107 -1.27 -1.45 -5.47
CA PHE A 107 -2.50 -2.16 -5.10
C PHE A 107 -2.30 -3.19 -4.00
N ILE A 108 -1.17 -3.94 -4.01
CA ILE A 108 -0.84 -4.87 -2.92
C ILE A 108 -0.76 -4.10 -1.58
N SER A 109 -0.10 -2.94 -1.55
CA SER A 109 0.01 -2.11 -0.35
C SER A 109 -1.36 -1.67 0.19
N HIS A 110 -2.32 -1.35 -0.69
CA HIS A 110 -3.70 -1.02 -0.28
C HIS A 110 -4.44 -2.23 0.29
N VAL A 111 -4.30 -3.40 -0.33
CA VAL A 111 -4.91 -4.64 0.18
C VAL A 111 -4.36 -4.98 1.56
N LEU A 112 -3.04 -4.89 1.75
CA LEU A 112 -2.40 -5.14 3.05
C LEU A 112 -2.86 -4.12 4.11
N MET A 113 -2.98 -2.85 3.75
CA MET A 113 -3.49 -1.80 4.63
C MET A 113 -4.93 -2.08 5.08
N LEU A 114 -5.82 -2.40 4.15
CA LEU A 114 -7.21 -2.71 4.47
C LEU A 114 -7.32 -4.00 5.29
N ALA A 115 -6.48 -4.99 5.01
CA ALA A 115 -6.40 -6.22 5.82
C ALA A 115 -5.91 -5.90 7.24
N ALA A 116 -4.90 -5.06 7.41
CA ALA A 116 -4.43 -4.63 8.73
C ALA A 116 -5.52 -3.88 9.51
N ILE A 117 -6.25 -2.96 8.87
CA ILE A 117 -7.41 -2.29 9.48
C ILE A 117 -8.45 -3.32 9.93
N ASN A 118 -8.77 -4.30 9.09
CA ASN A 118 -9.71 -5.35 9.43
C ASN A 118 -9.24 -6.17 10.65
N LEU A 119 -7.97 -6.54 10.70
CA LEU A 119 -7.39 -7.26 11.84
C LEU A 119 -7.46 -6.44 13.13
N ILE A 120 -7.16 -5.14 13.07
CA ILE A 120 -7.28 -4.22 14.22
C ILE A 120 -8.74 -4.19 14.71
N ILE A 121 -9.71 -4.05 13.80
CA ILE A 121 -11.13 -4.03 14.16
C ILE A 121 -11.53 -5.31 14.87
N CYS A 122 -11.20 -6.48 14.30
CA CYS A 122 -11.53 -7.76 14.89
C CYS A 122 -10.85 -7.97 16.25
N SER A 123 -9.59 -7.53 16.40
CA SER A 123 -8.83 -7.64 17.64
C SER A 123 -9.37 -6.74 18.75
N VAL A 124 -9.68 -5.47 18.44
CA VAL A 124 -10.11 -4.48 19.43
C VAL A 124 -11.58 -4.64 19.83
N TYR A 125 -12.44 -4.93 18.86
CA TYR A 125 -13.90 -4.98 19.08
C TYR A 125 -14.46 -6.40 19.20
N GLY A 126 -13.61 -7.43 19.12
CA GLY A 126 -13.99 -8.85 19.20
C GLY A 126 -14.80 -9.37 18.03
N ARG A 127 -15.29 -8.48 17.16
CA ARG A 127 -16.06 -8.80 15.94
C ARG A 127 -15.99 -7.65 14.95
N TRP A 128 -16.13 -7.99 13.69
CA TRP A 128 -16.27 -6.98 12.64
C TRP A 128 -17.62 -6.24 12.75
N SER A 129 -17.57 -4.93 12.53
CA SER A 129 -18.76 -4.06 12.51
C SER A 129 -18.51 -2.88 11.56
N PRO A 130 -19.56 -2.41 10.82
CA PRO A 130 -19.39 -1.34 9.85
C PRO A 130 -19.03 0.02 10.49
N ALA A 131 -19.50 0.32 11.69
CA ALA A 131 -19.23 1.60 12.34
C ALA A 131 -17.74 1.80 12.71
N PRO A 132 -17.07 0.88 13.46
CA PRO A 132 -15.62 1.00 13.67
C PRO A 132 -14.82 0.86 12.35
N ALA A 133 -15.29 0.07 11.37
CA ALA A 133 -14.66 0.00 10.06
C ALA A 133 -14.69 1.37 9.36
N ALA A 134 -15.82 2.06 9.37
CA ALA A 134 -15.95 3.42 8.84
C ALA A 134 -14.97 4.39 9.49
N PHE A 135 -14.85 4.36 10.82
CA PHE A 135 -13.92 5.22 11.55
C PHE A 135 -12.46 4.98 11.12
N TRP A 136 -12.00 3.73 11.12
CA TRP A 136 -10.60 3.41 10.80
C TRP A 136 -10.26 3.65 9.32
N VAL A 137 -11.19 3.35 8.40
CA VAL A 137 -11.00 3.62 6.97
C VAL A 137 -10.97 5.13 6.71
N PHE A 138 -11.85 5.90 7.36
CA PHE A 138 -11.86 7.37 7.25
C PHE A 138 -10.59 7.99 7.82
N TYR A 139 -10.14 7.51 8.99
CA TYR A 139 -8.86 7.93 9.57
C TYR A 139 -7.68 7.65 8.61
N ALA A 140 -7.61 6.45 8.04
CA ALA A 140 -6.60 6.10 7.05
C ALA A 140 -6.69 6.97 5.79
N ALA A 141 -7.92 7.33 5.35
CA ALA A 141 -8.13 8.21 4.20
C ALA A 141 -7.51 9.59 4.37
N LEU A 142 -7.52 10.14 5.58
CA LEU A 142 -7.03 11.48 5.90
C LEU A 142 -5.60 11.49 6.46
N PHE A 143 -5.01 10.32 6.72
CA PHE A 143 -3.69 10.22 7.32
C PHE A 143 -2.59 10.50 6.29
N PHE A 144 -2.14 11.76 6.24
CA PHE A 144 -1.14 12.23 5.28
C PHE A 144 0.15 11.40 5.21
N PRO A 145 0.75 10.93 6.32
CA PRO A 145 1.94 10.06 6.23
C PRO A 145 1.70 8.79 5.43
N LEU A 146 0.50 8.20 5.52
CA LEU A 146 0.12 7.03 4.72
C LEU A 146 0.10 7.35 3.23
N THR A 147 -0.52 8.46 2.84
CA THR A 147 -0.53 8.91 1.44
C THR A 147 0.89 9.06 0.89
N ARG A 148 1.79 9.66 1.68
CA ARG A 148 3.20 9.84 1.29
C ARG A 148 3.90 8.51 1.11
N ASN A 149 3.73 7.57 2.03
CA ASN A 149 4.32 6.23 1.95
C ASN A 149 3.81 5.46 0.72
N LEU A 150 2.51 5.48 0.48
CA LEU A 150 1.89 4.81 -0.68
C LEU A 150 2.36 5.41 -2.01
N THR A 151 2.46 6.74 -2.12
CA THR A 151 2.94 7.42 -3.34
C THR A 151 4.42 7.21 -3.60
N ALA A 152 5.23 7.10 -2.55
CA ALA A 152 6.67 6.83 -2.67
C ALA A 152 6.97 5.33 -2.91
N GLY A 153 5.99 4.46 -2.69
CA GLY A 153 6.15 3.00 -2.79
C GLY A 153 6.98 2.40 -1.65
N GLN A 154 6.90 2.99 -0.46
CA GLN A 154 7.68 2.54 0.71
C GLN A 154 7.13 1.25 1.32
N LEU A 155 8.02 0.45 1.91
CA LEU A 155 7.69 -0.79 2.65
C LEU A 155 7.10 -0.53 4.05
N ASN A 156 7.20 0.69 4.56
CA ASN A 156 6.84 1.01 5.96
C ASN A 156 5.35 0.90 6.27
N VAL A 157 4.55 0.51 5.30
CA VAL A 157 3.08 0.37 5.42
C VAL A 157 2.67 -1.10 5.57
N ALA A 158 3.57 -2.04 5.33
CA ALA A 158 3.30 -3.48 5.36
C ALA A 158 3.62 -4.13 6.69
#